data_4b50d074810a33d5f8baa0d3a52bb39a
#
_entry.id   4b50d074810a33d5f8baa0d3a52bb39a
#
_cell.length_a   1.000
_cell.length_b   1.000
_cell.length_c   1.000
_cell.angle_alpha   90.00
_cell.angle_beta   90.00
_cell.angle_gamma   90.00
#
_symmetry.space_group_name_H-M   'P 1'
#
loop_
_entity.id
_entity.type
_entity.pdbx_description
1 polymer ?
#
loop_
_entity_poly.entity_id
_entity_poly.type
_entity_poly.pdbx_seq_one_letter_code
_entity_poly.pdbx_strand_id
1 'polypeptide(L)'
;PNIEEIKLWGAIYGAALRPCVPLFVMITGALLLPVRGDTSAFYKKRITRVLYPFFIWSVIYNLFPWITGWLGFSPQIILDFFPYAGEEVMRQSFSVAVKYILNIPFNFSILAVHMWYIYLLIGLYLYLPIFSAWVEKASERAKQMFLLAWGVTLLLPYYYQFVDGYLWGTCSWNSFGMLYAFAGFNGYLLLGHYLKNLDWSMKKTLATGIPMFVIGYVVTFFGFRHMTALPDYTDEMLELFFTYCSLNVVMMTIPVFMLAKKVNIRSERIRKALANLTVCGFGVYMIHYFFTGPAVMLTRAIGIPIPLQIPVAAVMAF
;
A
#
# COMPACT_ATOMS: atom_id res chain seq x y z
N PRO A 1 23.65 -13.30 10.12
CA PRO A 1 23.03 -12.03 10.46
C PRO A 1 22.16 -12.20 11.69
N ASN A 2 22.18 -11.21 12.59
CA ASN A 2 21.35 -11.21 13.78
C ASN A 2 19.87 -11.02 13.36
N ILE A 3 19.09 -12.11 13.42
CA ILE A 3 17.68 -12.13 12.98
C ILE A 3 16.85 -11.10 13.78
N GLU A 4 17.12 -10.96 15.08
CA GLU A 4 16.38 -9.98 15.91
C GLU A 4 16.68 -8.55 15.50
N GLU A 5 17.91 -8.24 15.10
CA GLU A 5 18.26 -6.93 14.58
C GLU A 5 17.56 -6.65 13.23
N ILE A 6 17.49 -7.64 12.33
CA ILE A 6 16.74 -7.51 11.07
C ILE A 6 15.26 -7.26 11.35
N LYS A 7 14.64 -8.00 12.27
CA LYS A 7 13.25 -7.81 12.67
C LYS A 7 13.01 -6.42 13.26
N LEU A 8 13.95 -5.94 14.09
CA LEU A 8 13.85 -4.61 14.71
C LEU A 8 13.87 -3.50 13.65
N TRP A 9 14.87 -3.50 12.77
CA TRP A 9 14.98 -2.46 11.74
C TRP A 9 13.90 -2.56 10.69
N GLY A 10 13.44 -3.78 10.36
CA GLY A 10 12.26 -4.02 9.54
C GLY A 10 10.99 -3.40 10.15
N ALA A 11 10.80 -3.55 11.46
CA ALA A 11 9.68 -2.94 12.17
C ALA A 11 9.78 -1.41 12.21
N ILE A 12 10.97 -0.84 12.44
CA ILE A 12 11.21 0.61 12.47
C ILE A 12 10.84 1.24 11.12
N TYR A 13 11.41 0.75 10.03
CA TYR A 13 11.14 1.28 8.69
C TYR A 13 9.73 0.93 8.20
N GLY A 14 9.29 -0.32 8.43
CA GLY A 14 7.95 -0.77 8.07
C GLY A 14 6.86 0.08 8.71
N ALA A 15 6.97 0.39 10.00
CA ALA A 15 6.02 1.27 10.69
C ALA A 15 6.02 2.69 10.10
N ALA A 16 7.21 3.28 9.87
CA ALA A 16 7.32 4.65 9.36
C ALA A 16 6.75 4.81 7.94
N LEU A 17 6.79 3.76 7.11
CA LEU A 17 6.38 3.79 5.71
C LEU A 17 4.93 3.36 5.47
N ARG A 18 4.18 2.94 6.51
CA ARG A 18 2.77 2.56 6.35
C ARG A 18 1.86 3.62 5.69
N PRO A 19 2.10 4.93 5.84
CA PRO A 19 1.32 5.94 5.13
C PRO A 19 1.37 5.88 3.60
N CYS A 20 2.35 5.19 2.98
CA CYS A 20 2.60 5.27 1.54
C CYS A 20 1.37 4.89 0.69
N VAL A 21 0.72 3.76 0.94
CA VAL A 21 -0.47 3.32 0.18
C VAL A 21 -1.68 4.22 0.44
N PRO A 22 -2.05 4.54 1.69
CA PRO A 22 -3.08 5.53 1.98
C PRO A 22 -2.87 6.87 1.30
N LEU A 23 -1.63 7.37 1.23
CA LEU A 23 -1.31 8.62 0.53
C LEU A 23 -1.63 8.54 -0.96
N PHE A 24 -1.34 7.42 -1.65
CA PHE A 24 -1.73 7.26 -3.06
C PHE A 24 -3.25 7.29 -3.23
N VAL A 25 -4.00 6.65 -2.33
CA VAL A 25 -5.47 6.68 -2.37
C VAL A 25 -6.00 8.09 -2.07
N MET A 26 -5.44 8.78 -1.07
CA MET A 26 -5.83 10.17 -0.76
C MET A 26 -5.52 11.12 -1.91
N ILE A 27 -4.37 10.99 -2.57
CA ILE A 27 -4.03 11.78 -3.76
C ILE A 27 -5.02 11.49 -4.89
N THR A 28 -5.39 10.22 -5.08
CA THR A 28 -6.41 9.82 -6.07
C THR A 28 -7.74 10.53 -5.77
N GLY A 29 -8.21 10.51 -4.53
CA GLY A 29 -9.42 11.21 -4.11
C GLY A 29 -9.31 12.74 -4.27
N ALA A 30 -8.18 13.32 -3.87
CA ALA A 30 -7.92 14.75 -3.99
C ALA A 30 -7.92 15.25 -5.45
N LEU A 31 -7.42 14.44 -6.39
CA LEU A 31 -7.28 14.84 -7.79
C LEU A 31 -8.48 14.45 -8.66
N LEU A 32 -9.18 13.37 -8.33
CA LEU A 32 -10.22 12.80 -9.19
C LEU A 32 -11.65 13.04 -8.68
N LEU A 33 -11.86 13.38 -7.42
CA LEU A 33 -13.19 13.70 -6.90
C LEU A 33 -13.48 15.21 -6.98
N PRO A 34 -14.66 15.60 -7.47
CA PRO A 34 -15.62 14.78 -8.21
C PRO A 34 -15.14 14.48 -9.64
N VAL A 35 -15.48 13.29 -10.15
CA VAL A 35 -15.20 12.90 -11.54
C VAL A 35 -16.02 13.77 -12.47
N ARG A 36 -15.35 14.38 -13.44
CA ARG A 36 -16.00 15.25 -14.45
C ARG A 36 -16.06 14.55 -15.79
N GLY A 37 -17.16 14.74 -16.51
CA GLY A 37 -17.37 14.21 -17.85
C GLY A 37 -17.98 12.81 -17.86
N ASP A 38 -17.91 12.14 -19.02
CA ASP A 38 -18.52 10.84 -19.24
C ASP A 38 -17.81 9.71 -18.48
N THR A 39 -18.60 8.88 -17.81
CA THR A 39 -18.13 7.74 -17.01
C THR A 39 -17.40 6.69 -17.87
N SER A 40 -17.88 6.41 -19.09
CA SER A 40 -17.25 5.45 -19.99
C SER A 40 -15.86 5.92 -20.44
N ALA A 41 -15.75 7.20 -20.80
CA ALA A 41 -14.47 7.83 -21.14
C ALA A 41 -13.49 7.82 -19.95
N PHE A 42 -14.01 8.05 -18.72
CA PHE A 42 -13.21 7.95 -17.50
C PHE A 42 -12.65 6.53 -17.32
N TYR A 43 -13.50 5.51 -17.38
CA TYR A 43 -13.06 4.12 -17.23
C TYR A 43 -12.05 3.73 -18.31
N LYS A 44 -12.37 3.98 -19.59
CA LYS A 44 -11.45 3.70 -20.68
C LYS A 44 -10.09 4.32 -20.45
N LYS A 45 -10.04 5.61 -20.09
CA LYS A 45 -8.77 6.34 -19.88
C LYS A 45 -7.97 5.83 -18.69
N ARG A 46 -8.63 5.51 -17.56
CA ARG A 46 -7.96 5.17 -16.30
C ARG A 46 -7.61 3.70 -16.22
N ILE A 47 -8.56 2.83 -16.53
CA ILE A 47 -8.38 1.39 -16.38
C ILE A 47 -7.40 0.86 -17.44
N THR A 48 -7.55 1.23 -18.71
CA THR A 48 -6.63 0.73 -19.76
C THR A 48 -5.18 1.16 -19.52
N ARG A 49 -4.97 2.38 -19.02
CA ARG A 49 -3.62 2.87 -18.70
C ARG A 49 -2.92 2.04 -17.62
N VAL A 50 -3.69 1.43 -16.72
CA VAL A 50 -3.18 0.58 -15.64
C VAL A 50 -3.13 -0.88 -16.06
N LEU A 51 -4.17 -1.38 -16.74
CA LEU A 51 -4.28 -2.80 -17.11
C LEU A 51 -3.19 -3.29 -18.05
N TYR A 52 -2.82 -2.50 -19.09
CA TYR A 52 -1.81 -2.95 -20.05
C TYR A 52 -0.44 -3.21 -19.41
N PRO A 53 0.16 -2.24 -18.68
CA PRO A 53 1.43 -2.50 -18.02
C PRO A 53 1.30 -3.58 -16.95
N PHE A 54 0.21 -3.60 -16.18
CA PHE A 54 -0.05 -4.61 -15.17
C PHE A 54 -0.02 -6.02 -15.76
N PHE A 55 -0.75 -6.26 -16.85
CA PHE A 55 -0.81 -7.58 -17.48
C PHE A 55 0.57 -7.99 -18.03
N ILE A 56 1.24 -7.09 -18.75
CA ILE A 56 2.58 -7.35 -19.33
C ILE A 56 3.57 -7.73 -18.24
N TRP A 57 3.67 -6.92 -17.16
CA TRP A 57 4.62 -7.19 -16.08
C TRP A 57 4.25 -8.43 -15.28
N SER A 58 2.97 -8.68 -15.02
CA SER A 58 2.52 -9.91 -14.36
C SER A 58 2.91 -11.16 -15.17
N VAL A 59 2.79 -11.12 -16.50
CA VAL A 59 3.25 -12.21 -17.37
C VAL A 59 4.77 -12.37 -17.27
N ILE A 60 5.54 -11.28 -17.32
CA ILE A 60 7.02 -11.33 -17.20
C ILE A 60 7.43 -11.95 -15.86
N TYR A 61 6.83 -11.53 -14.75
CA TYR A 61 7.09 -12.11 -13.43
C TYR A 61 6.82 -13.62 -13.39
N ASN A 62 5.69 -14.04 -13.93
CA ASN A 62 5.30 -15.46 -13.90
C ASN A 62 6.09 -16.33 -14.88
N LEU A 63 6.65 -15.76 -15.95
CA LEU A 63 7.54 -16.47 -16.88
C LEU A 63 8.98 -16.56 -16.36
N PHE A 64 9.40 -15.70 -15.45
CA PHE A 64 10.77 -15.62 -14.99
C PHE A 64 11.37 -16.96 -14.51
N PRO A 65 10.68 -17.77 -13.66
CA PRO A 65 11.21 -19.05 -13.23
C PRO A 65 11.43 -20.03 -14.38
N TRP A 66 10.48 -20.14 -15.30
CA TRP A 66 10.61 -21.00 -16.47
C TRP A 66 11.74 -20.56 -17.39
N ILE A 67 11.87 -19.26 -17.65
CA ILE A 67 12.94 -18.70 -18.50
C ILE A 67 14.31 -18.99 -17.87
N THR A 68 14.46 -18.79 -16.56
CA THR A 68 15.72 -19.09 -15.86
C THR A 68 16.07 -20.57 -15.91
N GLY A 69 15.09 -21.46 -15.76
CA GLY A 69 15.28 -22.90 -15.91
C GLY A 69 15.67 -23.31 -17.34
N TRP A 70 15.02 -22.72 -18.35
CA TRP A 70 15.35 -22.94 -19.76
C TRP A 70 16.76 -22.46 -20.12
N LEU A 71 17.24 -21.39 -19.48
CA LEU A 71 18.61 -20.88 -19.62
C LEU A 71 19.66 -21.69 -18.81
N GLY A 72 19.23 -22.71 -18.06
CA GLY A 72 20.12 -23.58 -17.28
C GLY A 72 20.53 -23.01 -15.90
N PHE A 73 19.88 -21.97 -15.41
CA PHE A 73 20.11 -21.47 -14.06
C PHE A 73 19.52 -22.41 -13.02
N SER A 74 20.20 -22.53 -11.88
CA SER A 74 19.68 -23.29 -10.74
C SER A 74 18.44 -22.62 -10.15
N PRO A 75 17.53 -23.38 -9.52
CA PRO A 75 16.37 -22.80 -8.83
C PRO A 75 16.69 -21.75 -7.77
N GLN A 76 17.92 -21.74 -7.23
CA GLN A 76 18.38 -20.77 -6.25
C GLN A 76 18.22 -19.32 -6.74
N ILE A 77 18.38 -19.07 -8.04
CA ILE A 77 18.20 -17.72 -8.62
C ILE A 77 16.80 -17.17 -8.34
N ILE A 78 15.78 -18.04 -8.24
CA ILE A 78 14.41 -17.59 -7.95
C ILE A 78 14.34 -17.02 -6.53
N LEU A 79 14.98 -17.67 -5.56
CA LEU A 79 15.02 -17.18 -4.17
C LEU A 79 15.87 -15.92 -4.04
N ASP A 80 16.88 -15.76 -4.87
CA ASP A 80 17.74 -14.57 -4.89
C ASP A 80 16.92 -13.31 -5.32
N PHE A 81 15.97 -13.49 -6.23
CA PHE A 81 15.07 -12.42 -6.69
C PHE A 81 13.80 -12.33 -5.83
N PHE A 82 13.24 -13.46 -5.44
CA PHE A 82 11.96 -13.59 -4.75
C PHE A 82 12.09 -14.46 -3.50
N PRO A 83 12.56 -13.92 -2.38
CA PRO A 83 12.90 -14.73 -1.19
C PRO A 83 11.74 -15.53 -0.59
N TYR A 84 10.50 -15.18 -0.94
CA TYR A 84 9.29 -15.86 -0.48
C TYR A 84 8.70 -16.84 -1.50
N ALA A 85 9.42 -17.13 -2.60
CA ALA A 85 8.97 -18.08 -3.62
C ALA A 85 8.80 -19.47 -3.02
N GLY A 86 7.63 -20.08 -3.25
CA GLY A 86 7.33 -21.43 -2.77
C GLY A 86 7.90 -22.53 -3.67
N GLU A 87 7.88 -23.78 -3.20
CA GLU A 87 8.43 -24.95 -3.89
C GLU A 87 7.87 -25.16 -5.31
N GLU A 88 6.60 -24.83 -5.54
CA GLU A 88 5.97 -24.98 -6.85
C GLU A 88 6.69 -24.13 -7.92
N VAL A 89 7.08 -22.91 -7.56
CA VAL A 89 7.78 -21.98 -8.45
C VAL A 89 9.23 -22.44 -8.70
N MET A 90 9.85 -23.04 -7.70
CA MET A 90 11.22 -23.58 -7.77
C MET A 90 11.36 -24.74 -8.79
N ARG A 91 10.25 -25.35 -9.21
CA ARG A 91 10.26 -26.37 -10.26
C ARG A 91 10.60 -25.83 -11.64
N GLN A 92 10.62 -24.53 -11.85
CA GLN A 92 10.94 -23.85 -13.12
C GLN A 92 10.14 -24.39 -14.32
N SER A 93 8.92 -24.86 -14.08
CA SER A 93 8.09 -25.53 -15.07
C SER A 93 7.24 -24.54 -15.86
N PHE A 94 7.12 -24.78 -17.19
CA PHE A 94 6.23 -23.98 -18.04
C PHE A 94 4.76 -24.13 -17.63
N SER A 95 4.33 -25.30 -17.19
CA SER A 95 2.96 -25.54 -16.74
C SER A 95 2.59 -24.67 -15.50
N VAL A 96 3.55 -24.48 -14.58
CA VAL A 96 3.39 -23.58 -13.43
C VAL A 96 3.29 -22.11 -13.88
N ALA A 97 4.15 -21.70 -14.81
CA ALA A 97 4.09 -20.35 -15.37
C ALA A 97 2.73 -20.08 -16.03
N VAL A 98 2.24 -21.00 -16.85
CA VAL A 98 0.91 -20.89 -17.51
C VAL A 98 -0.20 -20.84 -16.47
N LYS A 99 -0.18 -21.69 -15.45
CA LYS A 99 -1.16 -21.68 -14.34
C LYS A 99 -1.24 -20.29 -13.70
N TYR A 100 -0.11 -19.67 -13.37
CA TYR A 100 -0.07 -18.35 -12.74
C TYR A 100 -0.48 -17.23 -13.71
N ILE A 101 -0.13 -17.33 -15.00
CA ILE A 101 -0.57 -16.37 -16.00
C ILE A 101 -2.10 -16.40 -16.18
N LEU A 102 -2.70 -17.58 -16.24
CA LEU A 102 -4.16 -17.74 -16.34
C LEU A 102 -4.88 -17.24 -15.08
N ASN A 103 -4.18 -17.22 -13.93
CA ASN A 103 -4.74 -16.71 -12.69
C ASN A 103 -4.67 -15.17 -12.55
N ILE A 104 -3.91 -14.45 -13.39
CA ILE A 104 -3.78 -12.99 -13.33
C ILE A 104 -5.13 -12.25 -13.25
N PRO A 105 -6.19 -12.60 -13.97
CA PRO A 105 -7.47 -11.91 -13.84
C PRO A 105 -8.13 -12.07 -12.46
N PHE A 106 -7.74 -13.05 -11.67
CA PHE A 106 -8.36 -13.41 -10.39
C PHE A 106 -7.52 -13.05 -9.19
N ASN A 107 -6.18 -13.21 -9.29
CA ASN A 107 -5.28 -12.90 -8.17
C ASN A 107 -3.84 -12.69 -8.64
N PHE A 108 -3.04 -11.97 -7.84
CA PHE A 108 -1.60 -11.85 -8.03
C PHE A 108 -0.88 -13.14 -7.58
N SER A 109 0.28 -13.39 -8.16
CA SER A 109 1.15 -14.52 -7.76
C SER A 109 2.14 -14.09 -6.67
N ILE A 110 2.76 -15.07 -6.02
CA ILE A 110 3.83 -14.86 -5.04
C ILE A 110 5.05 -14.13 -5.66
N LEU A 111 5.26 -14.24 -6.96
CA LEU A 111 6.31 -13.53 -7.70
C LEU A 111 5.99 -12.06 -7.96
N ALA A 112 4.72 -11.67 -7.84
CA ALA A 112 4.22 -10.33 -8.12
C ALA A 112 3.34 -9.80 -7.00
N VAL A 113 3.72 -10.06 -5.74
CA VAL A 113 2.92 -9.71 -4.54
C VAL A 113 2.57 -8.23 -4.51
N HIS A 114 3.50 -7.34 -4.88
CA HIS A 114 3.25 -5.90 -4.91
C HIS A 114 2.09 -5.49 -5.84
N MET A 115 1.72 -6.32 -6.82
CA MET A 115 0.60 -6.05 -7.73
C MET A 115 -0.79 -6.05 -7.05
N TRP A 116 -0.91 -6.50 -5.79
CA TRP A 116 -2.16 -6.42 -5.03
C TRP A 116 -2.80 -5.02 -5.08
N TYR A 117 -1.96 -3.98 -5.06
CA TYR A 117 -2.42 -2.59 -5.10
C TYR A 117 -3.09 -2.23 -6.44
N ILE A 118 -2.72 -2.89 -7.54
CA ILE A 118 -3.34 -2.65 -8.85
C ILE A 118 -4.79 -3.12 -8.87
N TYR A 119 -5.09 -4.27 -8.25
CA TYR A 119 -6.47 -4.75 -8.10
C TYR A 119 -7.29 -3.76 -7.26
N LEU A 120 -6.72 -3.30 -6.15
CA LEU A 120 -7.34 -2.25 -5.33
C LEU A 120 -7.59 -0.98 -6.15
N LEU A 121 -6.60 -0.52 -6.90
CA LEU A 121 -6.69 0.72 -7.69
C LEU A 121 -7.76 0.62 -8.78
N ILE A 122 -7.87 -0.52 -9.47
CA ILE A 122 -8.94 -0.78 -10.44
C ILE A 122 -10.30 -0.72 -9.75
N GLY A 123 -10.45 -1.39 -8.60
CA GLY A 123 -11.68 -1.34 -7.79
C GLY A 123 -12.06 0.08 -7.40
N LEU A 124 -11.08 0.89 -6.97
CA LEU A 124 -11.30 2.30 -6.66
C LEU A 124 -11.70 3.12 -7.91
N TYR A 125 -11.11 2.85 -9.07
CA TYR A 125 -11.53 3.52 -10.30
C TYR A 125 -12.95 3.15 -10.74
N LEU A 126 -13.37 1.90 -10.54
CA LEU A 126 -14.76 1.49 -10.78
C LEU A 126 -15.73 2.19 -9.81
N TYR A 127 -15.32 2.36 -8.56
CA TYR A 127 -16.13 3.00 -7.52
C TYR A 127 -16.22 4.53 -7.67
N LEU A 128 -15.15 5.18 -8.16
CA LEU A 128 -15.02 6.65 -8.18
C LEU A 128 -16.19 7.39 -8.85
N PRO A 129 -16.72 7.02 -10.04
CA PRO A 129 -17.84 7.76 -10.64
C PRO A 129 -19.13 7.64 -9.82
N ILE A 130 -19.38 6.48 -9.19
CA ILE A 130 -20.54 6.25 -8.33
C ILE A 130 -20.44 7.15 -7.09
N PHE A 131 -19.29 7.11 -6.43
CA PHE A 131 -19.02 7.91 -5.23
C PHE A 131 -18.98 9.40 -5.51
N SER A 132 -18.50 9.77 -6.70
CA SER A 132 -18.45 11.15 -7.19
C SER A 132 -19.83 11.82 -7.23
N ALA A 133 -20.86 11.11 -7.67
CA ALA A 133 -22.22 11.61 -7.74
C ALA A 133 -22.77 12.01 -6.35
N TRP A 134 -22.39 11.26 -5.31
CA TRP A 134 -22.70 11.62 -3.94
C TRP A 134 -21.82 12.75 -3.43
N VAL A 135 -20.50 12.69 -3.64
CA VAL A 135 -19.54 13.72 -3.14
C VAL A 135 -19.85 15.11 -3.68
N GLU A 136 -20.30 15.20 -4.94
CA GLU A 136 -20.66 16.47 -5.59
C GLU A 136 -21.86 17.15 -4.92
N LYS A 137 -22.85 16.36 -4.50
CA LYS A 137 -24.10 16.88 -3.90
C LYS A 137 -24.09 16.90 -2.37
N ALA A 138 -23.17 16.16 -1.75
CA ALA A 138 -23.11 16.03 -0.30
C ALA A 138 -22.67 17.34 0.37
N SER A 139 -23.40 17.73 1.43
CA SER A 139 -22.97 18.82 2.30
C SER A 139 -21.67 18.48 3.02
N GLU A 140 -20.93 19.48 3.47
CA GLU A 140 -19.70 19.25 4.26
C GLU A 140 -20.00 18.44 5.53
N ARG A 141 -21.16 18.64 6.15
CA ARG A 141 -21.59 17.85 7.30
C ARG A 141 -21.83 16.38 6.95
N ALA A 142 -22.40 16.09 5.79
CA ALA A 142 -22.58 14.71 5.32
C ALA A 142 -21.24 14.02 5.07
N LYS A 143 -20.26 14.72 4.48
CA LYS A 143 -18.89 14.20 4.29
C LYS A 143 -18.21 13.94 5.63
N GLN A 144 -18.36 14.83 6.61
CA GLN A 144 -17.83 14.64 7.97
C GLN A 144 -18.46 13.44 8.67
N MET A 145 -19.79 13.24 8.54
CA MET A 145 -20.49 12.08 9.09
C MET A 145 -19.99 10.77 8.46
N PHE A 146 -19.77 10.78 7.14
CA PHE A 146 -19.17 9.63 6.47
C PHE A 146 -17.78 9.31 7.02
N LEU A 147 -16.91 10.33 7.13
CA LEU A 147 -15.56 10.18 7.67
C LEU A 147 -15.56 9.72 9.14
N LEU A 148 -16.53 10.17 9.93
CA LEU A 148 -16.70 9.69 11.30
C LEU A 148 -17.09 8.22 11.35
N ALA A 149 -18.08 7.81 10.56
CA ALA A 149 -18.51 6.41 10.47
C ALA A 149 -17.35 5.52 9.97
N TRP A 150 -16.63 5.97 8.94
CA TRP A 150 -15.40 5.31 8.50
C TRP A 150 -14.35 5.23 9.61
N GLY A 151 -14.12 6.33 10.34
CA GLY A 151 -13.18 6.36 11.47
C GLY A 151 -13.50 5.33 12.55
N VAL A 152 -14.80 5.10 12.82
CA VAL A 152 -15.22 4.03 13.74
C VAL A 152 -14.89 2.64 13.20
N THR A 153 -15.02 2.41 11.87
CA THR A 153 -14.65 1.11 11.28
C THR A 153 -13.17 0.78 11.46
N LEU A 154 -12.29 1.78 11.58
CA LEU A 154 -10.84 1.58 11.79
C LEU A 154 -10.50 1.02 13.17
N LEU A 155 -11.43 1.09 14.12
CA LEU A 155 -11.27 0.56 15.48
C LEU A 155 -11.76 -0.89 15.63
N LEU A 156 -12.63 -1.37 14.73
CA LEU A 156 -13.23 -2.69 14.84
C LEU A 156 -12.21 -3.84 14.81
N PRO A 157 -11.12 -3.82 13.98
CA PRO A 157 -10.11 -4.87 14.03
C PRO A 157 -9.45 -5.02 15.40
N TYR A 158 -9.19 -3.91 16.09
CA TYR A 158 -8.65 -3.94 17.46
C TYR A 158 -9.67 -4.49 18.45
N TYR A 159 -10.93 -4.07 18.32
CA TYR A 159 -11.99 -4.58 19.19
C TYR A 159 -12.06 -6.11 19.11
N TYR A 160 -12.11 -6.69 17.91
CA TYR A 160 -12.22 -8.14 17.75
C TYR A 160 -10.97 -8.92 18.16
N GLN A 161 -9.81 -8.28 18.20
CA GLN A 161 -8.58 -8.92 18.68
C GLN A 161 -8.54 -9.03 20.20
N PHE A 162 -9.15 -8.08 20.92
CA PHE A 162 -9.02 -7.98 22.38
C PHE A 162 -10.31 -8.20 23.16
N VAL A 163 -11.45 -8.25 22.48
CA VAL A 163 -12.77 -8.39 23.11
C VAL A 163 -13.55 -9.48 22.42
N ASP A 164 -13.95 -10.49 23.19
CA ASP A 164 -14.85 -11.51 22.69
C ASP A 164 -16.26 -10.95 22.50
N GLY A 165 -16.84 -11.19 21.33
CA GLY A 165 -18.22 -10.82 21.05
C GLY A 165 -18.39 -10.06 19.73
N TYR A 166 -19.63 -10.01 19.28
CA TYR A 166 -20.02 -9.35 18.05
C TYR A 166 -20.64 -7.97 18.33
N LEU A 167 -20.27 -6.98 17.54
CA LEU A 167 -20.84 -5.64 17.59
C LEU A 167 -21.70 -5.36 16.35
N TRP A 168 -22.85 -4.71 16.57
CA TRP A 168 -23.65 -4.09 15.51
C TRP A 168 -23.95 -5.00 14.30
N GLY A 169 -24.23 -6.28 14.58
CA GLY A 169 -24.58 -7.25 13.54
C GLY A 169 -23.40 -7.79 12.75
N THR A 170 -22.19 -7.70 13.28
CA THR A 170 -21.01 -8.36 12.67
C THR A 170 -21.16 -9.87 12.71
N CYS A 171 -20.60 -10.54 11.70
CA CYS A 171 -20.59 -11.99 11.56
C CYS A 171 -19.45 -12.38 10.61
N SER A 172 -19.25 -13.68 10.39
CA SER A 172 -18.14 -14.19 9.56
C SER A 172 -18.12 -13.63 8.13
N TRP A 173 -19.26 -13.28 7.56
CA TRP A 173 -19.37 -12.68 6.22
C TRP A 173 -19.53 -11.15 6.22
N ASN A 174 -19.60 -10.52 7.39
CA ASN A 174 -19.70 -9.08 7.54
C ASN A 174 -18.98 -8.60 8.80
N SER A 175 -17.68 -8.39 8.71
CA SER A 175 -16.82 -7.95 9.84
C SER A 175 -17.06 -6.50 10.28
N PHE A 176 -17.83 -5.71 9.53
CA PHE A 176 -18.10 -4.31 9.85
C PHE A 176 -19.57 -4.05 10.27
N GLY A 177 -20.42 -5.08 10.28
CA GLY A 177 -21.81 -4.99 10.68
C GLY A 177 -22.57 -3.87 9.97
N MET A 178 -23.30 -3.03 10.70
CA MET A 178 -24.05 -1.90 10.17
C MET A 178 -23.15 -0.83 9.49
N LEU A 179 -21.85 -0.83 9.75
CA LEU A 179 -20.90 0.13 9.17
C LEU A 179 -20.19 -0.39 7.90
N TYR A 180 -20.59 -1.54 7.36
CA TYR A 180 -19.98 -2.18 6.21
C TYR A 180 -19.78 -1.24 5.01
N ALA A 181 -20.79 -0.43 4.68
CA ALA A 181 -20.73 0.50 3.54
C ALA A 181 -19.72 1.65 3.72
N PHE A 182 -19.23 1.90 4.93
CA PHE A 182 -18.25 2.95 5.23
C PHE A 182 -16.82 2.42 5.30
N ALA A 183 -16.62 1.10 5.43
CA ALA A 183 -15.31 0.50 5.65
C ALA A 183 -14.41 0.53 4.41
N GLY A 184 -13.10 0.40 4.63
CA GLY A 184 -12.11 0.22 3.58
C GLY A 184 -11.50 1.51 3.05
N PHE A 185 -10.91 1.43 1.85
CA PHE A 185 -10.13 2.51 1.24
C PHE A 185 -10.96 3.68 0.69
N ASN A 186 -12.28 3.53 0.56
CA ASN A 186 -13.19 4.60 0.16
C ASN A 186 -13.13 5.81 1.12
N GLY A 187 -12.89 5.57 2.40
CA GLY A 187 -12.69 6.63 3.38
C GLY A 187 -11.45 7.48 3.08
N TYR A 188 -10.35 6.88 2.63
CA TYR A 188 -9.16 7.63 2.21
C TYR A 188 -9.41 8.48 0.95
N LEU A 189 -10.23 8.00 -0.01
CA LEU A 189 -10.64 8.83 -1.16
C LEU A 189 -11.33 10.11 -0.69
N LEU A 190 -12.33 9.96 0.19
CA LEU A 190 -13.05 11.11 0.73
C LEU A 190 -12.16 11.98 1.60
N LEU A 191 -11.31 11.39 2.45
CA LEU A 191 -10.40 12.12 3.31
C LEU A 191 -9.43 12.99 2.48
N GLY A 192 -8.86 12.44 1.40
CA GLY A 192 -8.01 13.19 0.48
C GLY A 192 -8.74 14.36 -0.18
N HIS A 193 -9.96 14.12 -0.66
CA HIS A 193 -10.83 15.17 -1.21
C HIS A 193 -11.18 16.24 -0.19
N TYR A 194 -11.53 15.85 1.03
CA TYR A 194 -11.89 16.76 2.11
C TYR A 194 -10.68 17.61 2.57
N LEU A 195 -9.55 16.98 2.85
CA LEU A 195 -8.34 17.66 3.31
C LEU A 195 -7.70 18.54 2.24
N LYS A 196 -7.91 18.24 0.94
CA LYS A 196 -7.45 19.12 -0.14
C LYS A 196 -7.97 20.55 0.02
N ASN A 197 -9.22 20.68 0.45
CA ASN A 197 -9.91 21.97 0.57
C ASN A 197 -9.66 22.66 1.92
N LEU A 198 -9.10 21.97 2.92
CA LEU A 198 -8.76 22.59 4.19
C LEU A 198 -7.45 23.38 4.10
N ASP A 199 -7.49 24.64 4.49
CA ASP A 199 -6.29 25.47 4.57
C ASP A 199 -5.88 25.70 6.03
N TRP A 200 -4.97 24.85 6.52
CA TRP A 200 -4.35 25.02 7.83
C TRP A 200 -3.07 25.85 7.70
N SER A 201 -2.79 26.70 8.68
CA SER A 201 -1.49 27.37 8.76
C SER A 201 -0.37 26.33 8.97
N MET A 202 0.86 26.65 8.58
CA MET A 202 2.01 25.76 8.82
C MET A 202 2.16 25.43 10.33
N LYS A 203 1.97 26.44 11.19
CA LYS A 203 2.01 26.25 12.64
C LYS A 203 0.98 25.24 13.13
N LYS A 204 -0.26 25.33 12.66
CA LYS A 204 -1.32 24.37 12.99
C LYS A 204 -1.00 22.98 12.44
N THR A 205 -0.55 22.89 11.20
CA THR A 205 -0.17 21.61 10.57
C THR A 205 0.93 20.89 11.35
N LEU A 206 1.95 21.60 11.81
CA LEU A 206 3.03 21.01 12.61
C LEU A 206 2.57 20.69 14.03
N ALA A 207 1.86 21.61 14.70
CA ALA A 207 1.44 21.43 16.09
C ALA A 207 0.48 20.25 16.27
N THR A 208 -0.38 19.97 15.29
CA THR A 208 -1.30 18.82 15.32
C THR A 208 -0.68 17.58 14.65
N GLY A 209 0.06 17.78 13.57
CA GLY A 209 0.58 16.70 12.75
C GLY A 209 1.72 15.92 13.40
N ILE A 210 2.65 16.61 14.08
CA ILE A 210 3.77 15.92 14.75
C ILE A 210 3.26 14.97 15.84
N PRO A 211 2.41 15.39 16.80
CA PRO A 211 1.87 14.46 17.79
C PRO A 211 1.07 13.31 17.15
N MET A 212 0.24 13.59 16.14
CA MET A 212 -0.52 12.54 15.44
C MET A 212 0.42 11.51 14.80
N PHE A 213 1.43 11.95 14.08
CA PHE A 213 2.40 11.05 13.45
C PHE A 213 3.15 10.21 14.50
N VAL A 214 3.64 10.84 15.56
CA VAL A 214 4.39 10.16 16.62
C VAL A 214 3.52 9.12 17.33
N ILE A 215 2.30 9.48 17.71
CA ILE A 215 1.38 8.52 18.36
C ILE A 215 1.07 7.35 17.40
N GLY A 216 0.70 7.65 16.15
CA GLY A 216 0.45 6.62 15.15
C GLY A 216 1.64 5.69 14.93
N TYR A 217 2.86 6.26 14.82
CA TYR A 217 4.09 5.50 14.68
C TYR A 217 4.39 4.61 15.90
N VAL A 218 4.27 5.16 17.11
CA VAL A 218 4.50 4.42 18.35
C VAL A 218 3.53 3.23 18.46
N VAL A 219 2.24 3.46 18.20
CA VAL A 219 1.23 2.40 18.23
C VAL A 219 1.54 1.34 17.15
N THR A 220 1.90 1.75 15.94
CA THR A 220 2.25 0.82 14.85
C THR A 220 3.48 -0.02 15.20
N PHE A 221 4.55 0.62 15.65
CA PHE A 221 5.82 -0.03 15.96
C PHE A 221 5.69 -0.99 17.14
N PHE A 222 5.22 -0.49 18.30
CA PHE A 222 5.11 -1.31 19.50
C PHE A 222 4.02 -2.36 19.40
N GLY A 223 2.91 -2.06 18.73
CA GLY A 223 1.86 -3.02 18.46
C GLY A 223 2.36 -4.20 17.64
N PHE A 224 3.05 -3.93 16.53
CA PHE A 224 3.69 -4.98 15.72
C PHE A 224 4.73 -5.79 16.51
N ARG A 225 5.60 -5.12 17.28
CA ARG A 225 6.59 -5.80 18.11
C ARG A 225 5.97 -6.66 19.20
N HIS A 226 4.86 -6.21 19.79
CA HIS A 226 4.10 -7.00 20.76
C HIS A 226 3.54 -8.27 20.12
N MET A 227 2.89 -8.16 18.95
CA MET A 227 2.34 -9.32 18.25
C MET A 227 3.43 -10.32 17.85
N THR A 228 4.57 -9.85 17.34
CA THR A 228 5.70 -10.74 16.99
C THR A 228 6.38 -11.42 18.18
N ALA A 229 6.14 -10.97 19.39
CA ALA A 229 6.67 -11.56 20.62
C ALA A 229 5.77 -12.66 21.20
N LEU A 230 4.53 -12.81 20.71
CA LEU A 230 3.61 -13.86 21.13
C LEU A 230 4.07 -15.22 20.56
N PRO A 231 3.98 -16.31 21.32
CA PRO A 231 4.47 -17.62 20.88
C PRO A 231 3.68 -18.19 19.69
N ASP A 232 2.38 -17.91 19.60
CA ASP A 232 1.45 -18.47 18.61
C ASP A 232 0.82 -17.36 17.75
N TYR A 233 1.65 -16.41 17.26
CA TYR A 233 1.13 -15.34 16.41
C TYR A 233 0.70 -15.85 15.02
N THR A 234 -0.41 -15.31 14.54
CA THR A 234 -0.91 -15.54 13.17
C THR A 234 -0.54 -14.37 12.25
N ASP A 235 -0.63 -14.59 10.94
CA ASP A 235 -0.41 -13.52 9.96
C ASP A 235 -1.41 -12.37 10.14
N GLU A 236 -2.67 -12.67 10.50
CA GLU A 236 -3.67 -11.65 10.80
C GLU A 236 -3.30 -10.81 12.02
N MET A 237 -2.72 -11.43 13.07
CA MET A 237 -2.24 -10.70 14.25
C MET A 237 -1.06 -9.79 13.91
N LEU A 238 -0.15 -10.22 13.04
CA LEU A 238 0.96 -9.40 12.56
C LEU A 238 0.47 -8.18 11.78
N GLU A 239 -0.52 -8.38 10.92
CA GLU A 239 -1.08 -7.32 10.10
C GLU A 239 -1.98 -6.34 10.89
N LEU A 240 -2.44 -6.67 12.10
CA LEU A 240 -3.38 -5.85 12.87
C LEU A 240 -2.93 -4.39 13.00
N PHE A 241 -1.66 -4.15 13.36
CA PHE A 241 -1.09 -2.81 13.51
C PHE A 241 -0.47 -2.28 12.22
N PHE A 242 -0.31 -3.14 11.22
CA PHE A 242 0.27 -2.80 9.91
C PHE A 242 -0.76 -2.65 8.81
N THR A 243 -2.04 -3.01 9.04
CA THR A 243 -3.09 -2.83 8.04
C THR A 243 -3.27 -1.34 7.70
N TYR A 244 -3.46 -1.07 6.42
CA TYR A 244 -3.59 0.31 5.95
C TYR A 244 -4.86 1.00 6.43
N CYS A 245 -5.96 0.25 6.61
CA CYS A 245 -7.22 0.77 7.13
C CYS A 245 -7.30 0.60 8.65
N SER A 246 -6.37 1.24 9.37
CA SER A 246 -6.32 1.31 10.83
C SER A 246 -6.10 2.73 11.33
N LEU A 247 -6.52 3.02 12.54
CA LEU A 247 -6.48 4.37 13.09
C LEU A 247 -5.05 4.92 13.21
N ASN A 248 -4.11 4.10 13.67
CA ASN A 248 -2.69 4.48 13.78
C ASN A 248 -2.09 4.88 12.43
N VAL A 249 -2.41 4.16 11.34
CA VAL A 249 -1.92 4.49 10.00
C VAL A 249 -2.59 5.76 9.47
N VAL A 250 -3.89 5.97 9.70
CA VAL A 250 -4.58 7.23 9.37
C VAL A 250 -3.94 8.41 10.09
N MET A 251 -3.63 8.24 11.39
CA MET A 251 -2.97 9.29 12.21
C MET A 251 -1.60 9.67 11.63
N MET A 252 -0.85 8.75 11.06
CA MET A 252 0.42 9.07 10.37
C MET A 252 0.18 9.69 8.99
N THR A 253 -0.84 9.25 8.28
CA THR A 253 -1.09 9.64 6.88
C THR A 253 -1.57 11.09 6.74
N ILE A 254 -2.49 11.53 7.60
CA ILE A 254 -3.05 12.89 7.58
C ILE A 254 -1.95 13.97 7.63
N PRO A 255 -1.03 13.96 8.60
CA PRO A 255 0.01 15.00 8.70
C PRO A 255 0.95 14.99 7.49
N VAL A 256 1.32 13.83 6.97
CA VAL A 256 2.17 13.74 5.77
C VAL A 256 1.47 14.38 4.57
N PHE A 257 0.19 14.08 4.36
CA PHE A 257 -0.60 14.69 3.28
C PHE A 257 -0.71 16.22 3.44
N MET A 258 -1.01 16.70 4.66
CA MET A 258 -1.16 18.13 4.95
C MET A 258 0.16 18.89 4.82
N LEU A 259 1.30 18.28 5.19
CA LEU A 259 2.63 18.85 5.00
C LEU A 259 3.00 18.90 3.51
N ALA A 260 2.77 17.82 2.76
CA ALA A 260 3.05 17.77 1.33
C ALA A 260 2.33 18.89 0.56
N LYS A 261 1.08 19.24 0.94
CA LYS A 261 0.35 20.38 0.38
C LYS A 261 1.05 21.73 0.58
N LYS A 262 1.86 21.88 1.61
CA LYS A 262 2.57 23.13 1.94
C LYS A 262 3.95 23.25 1.29
N VAL A 263 4.45 22.17 0.71
CA VAL A 263 5.78 22.16 0.05
C VAL A 263 5.70 22.99 -1.24
N ASN A 264 6.52 24.03 -1.30
CA ASN A 264 6.71 24.84 -2.51
C ASN A 264 8.14 24.64 -3.04
N ILE A 265 8.26 23.95 -4.17
CA ILE A 265 9.54 23.63 -4.77
C ILE A 265 9.94 24.77 -5.71
N ARG A 266 10.88 25.62 -5.27
CA ARG A 266 11.37 26.78 -6.02
C ARG A 266 12.42 26.39 -7.07
N SER A 267 13.21 25.34 -6.84
CA SER A 267 14.26 24.89 -7.74
C SER A 267 13.67 24.25 -8.99
N GLU A 268 13.96 24.79 -10.16
CA GLU A 268 13.55 24.27 -11.45
C GLU A 268 14.12 22.87 -11.71
N ARG A 269 15.38 22.62 -11.26
CA ARG A 269 16.02 21.31 -11.40
C ARG A 269 15.27 20.24 -10.60
N ILE A 270 14.93 20.54 -9.35
CA ILE A 270 14.18 19.61 -8.49
C ILE A 270 12.77 19.39 -9.05
N ARG A 271 12.11 20.45 -9.54
CA ARG A 271 10.78 20.34 -10.15
C ARG A 271 10.79 19.43 -11.39
N LYS A 272 11.78 19.57 -12.26
CA LYS A 272 11.96 18.71 -13.45
C LYS A 272 12.25 17.26 -13.04
N ALA A 273 13.13 17.03 -12.07
CA ALA A 273 13.43 15.70 -11.56
C ALA A 273 12.17 15.00 -11.00
N LEU A 274 11.38 15.70 -10.18
CA LEU A 274 10.13 15.16 -9.63
C LEU A 274 9.06 14.95 -10.71
N ALA A 275 8.99 15.81 -11.73
CA ALA A 275 8.08 15.61 -12.86
C ALA A 275 8.46 14.35 -13.64
N ASN A 276 9.73 14.13 -13.93
CA ASN A 276 10.22 12.91 -14.58
C ASN A 276 9.94 11.68 -13.71
N LEU A 277 10.21 11.76 -12.41
CA LEU A 277 9.90 10.69 -11.45
C LEU A 277 8.40 10.36 -11.44
N THR A 278 7.53 11.36 -11.51
CA THR A 278 6.08 11.16 -11.58
C THR A 278 5.67 10.46 -12.89
N VAL A 279 6.30 10.77 -14.01
CA VAL A 279 6.04 10.10 -15.30
C VAL A 279 6.50 8.65 -15.27
N CYS A 280 7.70 8.39 -14.74
CA CYS A 280 8.31 7.06 -14.69
C CYS A 280 7.80 6.21 -13.51
N GLY A 281 7.21 6.84 -12.48
CA GLY A 281 6.92 6.21 -11.19
C GLY A 281 6.03 4.96 -11.28
N PHE A 282 5.09 4.93 -12.23
CA PHE A 282 4.29 3.74 -12.46
C PHE A 282 5.12 2.59 -13.06
N GLY A 283 6.03 2.90 -13.99
CA GLY A 283 6.97 1.91 -14.53
C GLY A 283 7.93 1.37 -13.46
N VAL A 284 8.46 2.28 -12.62
CA VAL A 284 9.30 1.89 -11.48
C VAL A 284 8.53 0.98 -10.53
N TYR A 285 7.27 1.34 -10.21
CA TYR A 285 6.40 0.48 -9.38
C TYR A 285 6.22 -0.92 -10.00
N MET A 286 6.12 -1.05 -11.32
CA MET A 286 5.97 -2.34 -11.97
C MET A 286 7.22 -3.22 -11.88
N ILE A 287 8.42 -2.64 -11.96
CA ILE A 287 9.68 -3.38 -12.10
C ILE A 287 10.49 -3.53 -10.81
N HIS A 288 10.32 -2.63 -9.82
CA HIS A 288 11.20 -2.55 -8.65
C HIS A 288 11.34 -3.87 -7.88
N TYR A 289 10.31 -4.70 -7.87
CA TYR A 289 10.30 -5.95 -7.13
C TYR A 289 11.36 -6.95 -7.63
N PHE A 290 11.71 -6.92 -8.93
CA PHE A 290 12.84 -7.67 -9.47
C PHE A 290 14.18 -7.25 -8.87
N PHE A 291 14.33 -6.00 -8.49
CA PHE A 291 15.59 -5.47 -7.97
C PHE A 291 15.69 -5.55 -6.45
N THR A 292 14.59 -5.82 -5.74
CA THR A 292 14.58 -5.84 -4.28
C THR A 292 15.48 -6.93 -3.70
N GLY A 293 15.36 -8.18 -4.16
CA GLY A 293 16.20 -9.29 -3.73
C GLY A 293 17.69 -9.05 -4.03
N PRO A 294 18.07 -8.81 -5.30
CA PRO A 294 19.44 -8.50 -5.68
C PRO A 294 20.04 -7.30 -4.93
N ALA A 295 19.27 -6.24 -4.70
CA ALA A 295 19.74 -5.07 -3.94
C ALA A 295 20.07 -5.44 -2.48
N VAL A 296 19.20 -6.22 -1.82
CA VAL A 296 19.48 -6.74 -0.47
C VAL A 296 20.70 -7.64 -0.44
N MET A 297 20.87 -8.53 -1.41
CA MET A 297 22.05 -9.39 -1.50
C MET A 297 23.33 -8.58 -1.68
N LEU A 298 23.31 -7.58 -2.56
CA LEU A 298 24.46 -6.71 -2.79
C LEU A 298 24.82 -5.89 -1.55
N THR A 299 23.85 -5.30 -0.84
CA THR A 299 24.11 -4.56 0.41
C THR A 299 24.76 -5.45 1.47
N ARG A 300 24.37 -6.73 1.54
CA ARG A 300 25.02 -7.71 2.44
C ARG A 300 26.43 -8.06 1.98
N ALA A 301 26.64 -8.30 0.68
CA ALA A 301 27.94 -8.67 0.12
C ALA A 301 29.00 -7.58 0.32
N ILE A 302 28.63 -6.30 0.23
CA ILE A 302 29.53 -5.17 0.46
C ILE A 302 29.61 -4.74 1.94
N GLY A 303 28.99 -5.50 2.86
CA GLY A 303 29.12 -5.30 4.30
C GLY A 303 28.37 -4.10 4.86
N ILE A 304 27.28 -3.63 4.23
CA ILE A 304 26.48 -2.53 4.78
C ILE A 304 25.84 -2.95 6.10
N PRO A 305 25.96 -2.17 7.18
CA PRO A 305 25.32 -2.45 8.46
C PRO A 305 23.79 -2.62 8.31
N ILE A 306 23.21 -3.55 9.07
CA ILE A 306 21.77 -3.88 9.00
C ILE A 306 20.85 -2.63 9.04
N PRO A 307 21.08 -1.63 9.89
CA PRO A 307 20.27 -0.41 9.91
C PRO A 307 20.20 0.31 8.57
N LEU A 308 21.25 0.27 7.79
CA LEU A 308 21.35 0.96 6.50
C LEU A 308 20.99 0.06 5.29
N GLN A 309 20.88 -1.26 5.47
CA GLN A 309 20.58 -2.18 4.37
C GLN A 309 19.22 -1.86 3.72
N ILE A 310 18.17 -1.63 4.53
CA ILE A 310 16.83 -1.34 3.99
C ILE A 310 16.81 -0.05 3.16
N PRO A 311 17.25 1.13 3.69
CA PRO A 311 17.22 2.35 2.90
C PRO A 311 18.15 2.31 1.69
N VAL A 312 19.33 1.70 1.79
CA VAL A 312 20.26 1.58 0.65
C VAL A 312 19.70 0.64 -0.41
N ALA A 313 19.19 -0.55 -0.02
CA ALA A 313 18.57 -1.47 -0.95
C ALA A 313 17.33 -0.85 -1.63
N ALA A 314 16.53 -0.07 -0.89
CA ALA A 314 15.40 0.65 -1.47
C ALA A 314 15.84 1.66 -2.54
N VAL A 315 16.90 2.44 -2.28
CA VAL A 315 17.46 3.38 -3.28
C VAL A 315 18.03 2.64 -4.49
N MET A 316 18.65 1.48 -4.30
CA MET A 316 19.20 0.67 -5.39
C MET A 316 18.12 0.00 -6.24
N ALA A 317 17.01 -0.40 -5.63
CA ALA A 317 15.89 -1.03 -6.33
C ALA A 317 15.00 -0.02 -7.09
N PHE A 318 15.12 1.26 -6.74
CA PHE A 318 14.36 2.37 -7.32
C PHE A 318 15.07 3.01 -8.50
#